data_b007f59e4941be7de83df06b85b3437a
#
_entry.id   b007f59e4941be7de83df06b85b3437a
#
_cell.length_a   1.000
_cell.length_b   1.000
_cell.length_c   1.000
_cell.angle_alpha   90.00
_cell.angle_beta   90.00
_cell.angle_gamma   90.00
#
_symmetry.space_group_name_H-M   'P 1'
#
loop_
_entity.id
_entity.type
_entity.pdbx_description
1 polymer ?
#
loop_
_entity_poly.entity_id
_entity_poly.type
_entity_poly.pdbx_seq_one_letter_code
_entity_poly.pdbx_strand_id
1 'polypeptide(L)'
;MWVSIALISHASKVMLKILQARLQQYVNHELPDVQAGFRKGRGTRDQIANIRWIMEKAREFQKNIYFCFIDYVKAFDCGDYNKLWKILKEMETPDHLTSLLRNLYAVQEATVRTGRGTTDWFQIGKGVHQGCILSPCLFNLYAVYIIRNTGLEEAQAGIKIARRNINNLKYADDTTFMEESKELKILLIKVKEESEKVGLKCNIQRTKIMASDPITSWQIDGETVETVSDFIFLGSKITADGDCSHEMKRCLLFGRKAMTNLDST
;
A
#
# COMPACT_ATOMS: atom_id res chain seq x y z
N MET A 1 -17.84 -5.64 1.94
CA MET A 1 -17.46 -4.77 0.80
C MET A 1 -17.06 -5.66 -0.36
N TRP A 2 -17.71 -5.55 -1.51
CA TRP A 2 -17.40 -6.37 -2.69
C TRP A 2 -16.16 -5.80 -3.37
N VAL A 3 -15.19 -6.66 -3.68
CA VAL A 3 -14.00 -6.33 -4.46
C VAL A 3 -14.16 -7.04 -5.81
N SER A 4 -14.10 -6.28 -6.90
CA SER A 4 -14.19 -6.83 -8.25
C SER A 4 -12.80 -7.26 -8.74
N ILE A 5 -12.70 -8.46 -9.31
CA ILE A 5 -11.48 -8.96 -9.93
C ILE A 5 -11.71 -8.98 -11.44
N ALA A 6 -10.83 -8.32 -12.20
CA ALA A 6 -10.91 -8.27 -13.66
C ALA A 6 -10.50 -9.62 -14.27
N LEU A 7 -11.38 -10.19 -15.08
CA LEU A 7 -11.09 -11.36 -15.90
C LEU A 7 -10.76 -10.91 -17.31
N ILE A 8 -9.50 -11.04 -17.69
CA ILE A 8 -8.96 -10.55 -18.95
C ILE A 8 -8.66 -11.73 -19.88
N SER A 9 -8.92 -11.60 -21.18
CA SER A 9 -8.63 -12.63 -22.18
C SER A 9 -7.14 -13.00 -22.23
N HIS A 10 -6.83 -14.22 -22.67
CA HIS A 10 -5.43 -14.67 -22.75
C HIS A 10 -4.60 -13.82 -23.74
N ALA A 11 -5.20 -13.45 -24.89
CA ALA A 11 -4.54 -12.59 -25.86
C ALA A 11 -4.19 -11.22 -25.26
N SER A 12 -5.15 -10.60 -24.56
CA SER A 12 -4.93 -9.33 -23.86
C SER A 12 -3.86 -9.46 -22.79
N LYS A 13 -3.82 -10.58 -22.04
CA LYS A 13 -2.76 -10.83 -21.04
C LYS A 13 -1.37 -10.86 -21.64
N VAL A 14 -1.18 -11.42 -22.83
CA VAL A 14 0.12 -11.43 -23.54
C VAL A 14 0.54 -10.00 -23.88
N MET A 15 -0.36 -9.20 -24.47
CA MET A 15 -0.09 -7.80 -24.79
C MET A 15 0.25 -6.99 -23.54
N LEU A 16 -0.55 -7.13 -22.48
CA LEU A 16 -0.32 -6.44 -21.19
C LEU A 16 1.02 -6.82 -20.57
N LYS A 17 1.47 -8.07 -20.72
CA LYS A 17 2.77 -8.53 -20.22
C LYS A 17 3.93 -7.90 -20.99
N ILE A 18 3.79 -7.70 -22.30
CA ILE A 18 4.79 -6.97 -23.11
C ILE A 18 4.87 -5.51 -22.65
N LEU A 19 3.72 -4.85 -22.46
CA LEU A 19 3.68 -3.48 -21.97
C LEU A 19 4.26 -3.36 -20.56
N GLN A 20 3.93 -4.31 -19.68
CA GLN A 20 4.51 -4.38 -18.34
C GLN A 20 6.04 -4.48 -18.37
N ALA A 21 6.59 -5.37 -19.20
CA ALA A 21 8.05 -5.54 -19.30
C ALA A 21 8.75 -4.26 -19.75
N ARG A 22 8.14 -3.49 -20.68
CA ARG A 22 8.65 -2.19 -21.11
C ARG A 22 8.52 -1.12 -20.02
N LEU A 23 7.37 -1.04 -19.35
CA LEU A 23 7.12 -0.07 -18.29
C LEU A 23 7.99 -0.35 -17.04
N GLN A 24 8.26 -1.63 -16.74
CA GLN A 24 8.99 -2.05 -15.55
C GLN A 24 10.41 -1.47 -15.47
N GLN A 25 11.05 -1.18 -16.58
CA GLN A 25 12.38 -0.57 -16.61
C GLN A 25 12.34 0.82 -15.98
N TYR A 26 11.34 1.64 -16.32
CA TYR A 26 11.14 2.97 -15.76
C TYR A 26 10.65 2.92 -14.31
N VAL A 27 9.67 2.05 -14.04
CA VAL A 27 9.15 1.85 -12.68
C VAL A 27 10.25 1.45 -11.71
N ASN A 28 11.13 0.52 -12.08
CA ASN A 28 12.21 0.07 -11.20
C ASN A 28 13.21 1.18 -10.85
N HIS A 29 13.44 2.12 -11.77
CA HIS A 29 14.31 3.29 -11.52
C HIS A 29 13.67 4.26 -10.51
N GLU A 30 12.36 4.43 -10.61
CA GLU A 30 11.60 5.38 -9.81
C GLU A 30 11.21 4.86 -8.42
N LEU A 31 11.16 3.53 -8.24
CA LEU A 31 10.72 2.93 -6.98
C LEU A 31 11.81 2.99 -5.91
N PRO A 32 11.55 3.67 -4.78
CA PRO A 32 12.47 3.66 -3.64
C PRO A 32 12.59 2.26 -3.03
N ASP A 33 13.68 2.01 -2.31
CA ASP A 33 13.94 0.70 -1.67
C ASP A 33 12.91 0.31 -0.61
N VAL A 34 12.24 1.27 -0.04
CA VAL A 34 11.17 1.05 0.96
C VAL A 34 9.90 0.44 0.37
N GLN A 35 9.65 0.55 -0.95
CA GLN A 35 8.54 -0.12 -1.61
C GLN A 35 8.91 -1.57 -1.91
N ALA A 36 8.25 -2.51 -1.24
CA ALA A 36 8.44 -3.95 -1.46
C ALA A 36 7.31 -4.59 -2.27
N GLY A 37 6.12 -3.99 -2.30
CA GLY A 37 4.98 -4.55 -2.99
C GLY A 37 5.21 -4.69 -4.50
N PHE A 38 4.91 -5.87 -5.02
CA PHE A 38 5.05 -6.22 -6.44
C PHE A 38 6.46 -6.11 -7.02
N ARG A 39 7.50 -6.16 -6.16
CA ARG A 39 8.91 -6.21 -6.59
C ARG A 39 9.46 -7.62 -6.49
N LYS A 40 10.24 -8.02 -7.51
CA LYS A 40 10.93 -9.33 -7.52
C LYS A 40 11.94 -9.40 -6.36
N GLY A 41 11.89 -10.48 -5.59
CA GLY A 41 12.80 -10.71 -4.46
C GLY A 41 12.46 -9.93 -3.19
N ARG A 42 11.31 -9.25 -3.15
CA ARG A 42 10.79 -8.56 -1.96
C ARG A 42 9.45 -9.18 -1.56
N GLY A 43 9.30 -9.52 -0.29
CA GLY A 43 8.10 -10.19 0.22
C GLY A 43 7.50 -9.51 1.45
N THR A 44 6.30 -9.94 1.82
CA THR A 44 5.64 -9.49 3.07
C THR A 44 6.49 -9.84 4.29
N ARG A 45 7.19 -10.98 4.26
CA ARG A 45 8.07 -11.42 5.35
C ARG A 45 9.21 -10.44 5.62
N ASP A 46 9.77 -9.84 4.55
CA ASP A 46 10.85 -8.86 4.69
C ASP A 46 10.34 -7.60 5.39
N GLN A 47 9.14 -7.13 5.04
CA GLN A 47 8.54 -5.95 5.67
C GLN A 47 8.14 -6.21 7.12
N ILE A 48 7.62 -7.39 7.45
CA ILE A 48 7.33 -7.81 8.82
C ILE A 48 8.64 -7.87 9.63
N ALA A 49 9.70 -8.45 9.07
CA ALA A 49 11.01 -8.50 9.71
C ALA A 49 11.59 -7.09 9.94
N ASN A 50 11.44 -6.18 8.97
CA ASN A 50 11.88 -4.80 9.10
C ASN A 50 11.17 -4.07 10.24
N ILE A 51 9.83 -4.15 10.34
CA ILE A 51 9.09 -3.53 11.46
C ILE A 51 9.59 -4.08 12.81
N ARG A 52 9.70 -5.40 12.93
CA ARG A 52 10.16 -6.04 14.18
C ARG A 52 11.57 -5.62 14.55
N TRP A 53 12.47 -5.59 13.59
CA TRP A 53 13.83 -5.14 13.79
C TRP A 53 13.89 -3.66 14.23
N ILE A 54 13.08 -2.79 13.62
CA ILE A 54 12.98 -1.38 14.00
C ILE A 54 12.48 -1.24 15.43
N MET A 55 11.46 -1.99 15.83
CA MET A 55 10.92 -1.98 17.20
C MET A 55 11.94 -2.47 18.21
N GLU A 56 12.67 -3.55 17.89
CA GLU A 56 13.74 -4.08 18.74
C GLU A 56 14.85 -3.04 18.94
N LYS A 57 15.29 -2.39 17.85
CA LYS A 57 16.30 -1.32 17.92
C LYS A 57 15.82 -0.09 18.67
N ALA A 58 14.57 0.34 18.47
CA ALA A 58 14.00 1.45 19.22
C ALA A 58 14.02 1.15 20.75
N ARG A 59 13.67 -0.08 21.12
CA ARG A 59 13.73 -0.53 22.53
C ARG A 59 15.17 -0.58 23.07
N GLU A 60 16.11 -1.14 22.30
CA GLU A 60 17.54 -1.21 22.66
C GLU A 60 18.11 0.19 22.94
N PHE A 61 17.72 1.17 22.13
CA PHE A 61 18.16 2.56 22.28
C PHE A 61 17.24 3.44 23.16
N GLN A 62 16.25 2.84 23.81
CA GLN A 62 15.25 3.53 24.65
C GLN A 62 14.55 4.69 23.94
N LYS A 63 14.26 4.52 22.65
CA LYS A 63 13.58 5.51 21.84
C LYS A 63 12.10 5.19 21.73
N ASN A 64 11.29 6.22 21.84
CA ASN A 64 9.86 6.12 21.54
C ASN A 64 9.65 5.96 20.06
N ILE A 65 8.70 5.12 19.69
CA ILE A 65 8.35 4.88 18.30
C ILE A 65 6.85 4.93 18.10
N TYR A 66 6.45 5.63 17.04
CA TYR A 66 5.07 5.77 16.63
C TYR A 66 4.91 5.20 15.24
N PHE A 67 3.97 4.30 15.06
CA PHE A 67 3.59 3.73 13.76
C PHE A 67 2.21 4.23 13.36
N CYS A 68 2.05 4.59 12.09
CA CYS A 68 0.77 4.87 11.49
C CYS A 68 0.55 3.93 10.30
N PHE A 69 -0.42 3.03 10.42
CA PHE A 69 -0.83 2.10 9.36
C PHE A 69 -1.97 2.73 8.58
N ILE A 70 -1.68 3.17 7.35
CA ILE A 70 -2.66 3.85 6.49
C ILE A 70 -3.42 2.83 5.66
N ASP A 71 -4.75 2.93 5.67
CA ASP A 71 -5.66 2.22 4.78
C ASP A 71 -6.26 3.20 3.76
N TYR A 72 -6.38 2.76 2.50
CA TYR A 72 -7.02 3.53 1.45
C TYR A 72 -8.39 2.94 1.08
N VAL A 73 -9.35 3.80 0.78
CA VAL A 73 -10.66 3.36 0.31
C VAL A 73 -10.54 2.90 -1.14
N LYS A 74 -10.58 1.57 -1.38
CA LYS A 74 -10.53 0.97 -2.73
C LYS A 74 -9.37 1.54 -3.57
N ALA A 75 -8.14 1.48 -3.03
CA ALA A 75 -6.96 2.09 -3.61
C ALA A 75 -6.81 1.87 -5.12
N PHE A 76 -7.02 0.63 -5.59
CA PHE A 76 -6.90 0.29 -7.01
C PHE A 76 -8.05 0.83 -7.87
N ASP A 77 -9.24 1.04 -7.30
CA ASP A 77 -10.44 1.42 -8.05
C ASP A 77 -10.62 2.95 -8.18
N CYS A 78 -9.84 3.76 -7.46
CA CYS A 78 -10.09 5.19 -7.31
C CYS A 78 -9.15 6.11 -8.10
N GLY A 79 -8.02 5.61 -8.61
CA GLY A 79 -7.02 6.45 -9.29
C GLY A 79 -7.58 7.17 -10.51
N ASP A 80 -7.31 8.47 -10.62
CA ASP A 80 -7.70 9.29 -11.77
C ASP A 80 -6.73 9.07 -12.95
N TYR A 81 -7.25 8.74 -14.14
CA TYR A 81 -6.43 8.50 -15.32
C TYR A 81 -5.63 9.73 -15.75
N ASN A 82 -6.22 10.92 -15.71
CA ASN A 82 -5.52 12.14 -16.11
C ASN A 82 -4.33 12.42 -15.21
N LYS A 83 -4.49 12.14 -13.90
CA LYS A 83 -3.39 12.24 -12.94
C LYS A 83 -2.33 11.18 -13.19
N LEU A 84 -2.74 9.95 -13.50
CA LEU A 84 -1.81 8.87 -13.86
C LEU A 84 -0.93 9.24 -15.07
N TRP A 85 -1.54 9.80 -16.14
CA TRP A 85 -0.77 10.22 -17.32
C TRP A 85 0.20 11.35 -17.02
N LYS A 86 -0.17 12.27 -16.13
CA LYS A 86 0.71 13.34 -15.66
C LYS A 86 1.89 12.75 -14.88
N ILE A 87 1.63 11.84 -13.95
CA ILE A 87 2.66 11.14 -13.16
C ILE A 87 3.66 10.41 -14.08
N LEU A 88 3.17 9.65 -15.06
CA LEU A 88 4.02 8.95 -16.02
C LEU A 88 4.92 9.90 -16.81
N LYS A 89 4.40 11.06 -17.19
CA LYS A 89 5.18 12.09 -17.89
C LYS A 89 6.25 12.71 -17.00
N GLU A 90 5.91 13.02 -15.74
CA GLU A 90 6.86 13.56 -14.75
C GLU A 90 7.97 12.57 -14.38
N MET A 91 7.69 11.26 -14.51
CA MET A 91 8.65 10.17 -14.34
C MET A 91 9.38 9.79 -15.64
N GLU A 92 9.43 10.70 -16.62
CA GLU A 92 10.17 10.55 -17.87
C GLU A 92 9.84 9.25 -18.65
N THR A 93 8.63 8.72 -18.44
CA THR A 93 8.15 7.58 -19.23
C THR A 93 7.97 8.03 -20.69
N PRO A 94 8.49 7.30 -21.70
CA PRO A 94 8.42 7.70 -23.10
C PRO A 94 6.98 7.96 -23.57
N ASP A 95 6.79 9.03 -24.36
CA ASP A 95 5.47 9.46 -24.82
C ASP A 95 4.72 8.37 -25.60
N HIS A 96 5.43 7.56 -26.39
CA HIS A 96 4.81 6.46 -27.13
C HIS A 96 4.23 5.39 -26.20
N LEU A 97 4.90 5.08 -25.08
CA LEU A 97 4.42 4.12 -24.10
C LEU A 97 3.25 4.68 -23.31
N THR A 98 3.33 5.93 -22.90
CA THR A 98 2.23 6.66 -22.23
C THR A 98 1.00 6.73 -23.13
N SER A 99 1.17 7.00 -24.42
CA SER A 99 0.08 7.03 -25.42
C SER A 99 -0.58 5.66 -25.60
N LEU A 100 0.21 4.59 -25.66
CA LEU A 100 -0.32 3.22 -25.73
C LEU A 100 -1.15 2.87 -24.49
N LEU A 101 -0.65 3.22 -23.30
CA LEU A 101 -1.39 3.02 -22.04
C LEU A 101 -2.67 3.84 -22.03
N ARG A 102 -2.62 5.11 -22.44
CA ARG A 102 -3.80 5.99 -22.51
C ARG A 102 -4.87 5.40 -23.42
N ASN A 103 -4.49 4.94 -24.62
CA ASN A 103 -5.43 4.32 -25.54
C ASN A 103 -6.02 3.02 -24.99
N LEU A 104 -5.22 2.21 -24.27
CA LEU A 104 -5.69 1.00 -23.62
C LEU A 104 -6.76 1.29 -22.55
N TYR A 105 -6.62 2.40 -21.81
CA TYR A 105 -7.54 2.78 -20.74
C TYR A 105 -8.72 3.64 -21.23
N ALA A 106 -8.65 4.27 -22.40
CA ALA A 106 -9.67 5.19 -22.92
C ALA A 106 -11.01 4.53 -23.27
N VAL A 107 -10.99 3.27 -23.67
CA VAL A 107 -12.17 2.55 -24.19
C VAL A 107 -12.34 1.22 -23.42
N GLN A 108 -12.23 1.28 -22.10
CA GLN A 108 -12.43 0.07 -21.30
C GLN A 108 -13.89 -0.08 -20.89
N GLU A 109 -14.45 -1.22 -21.24
CA GLU A 109 -15.79 -1.62 -20.86
C GLU A 109 -15.73 -2.91 -20.03
N ALA A 110 -16.67 -3.06 -19.12
CA ALA A 110 -16.81 -4.25 -18.31
C ALA A 110 -18.27 -4.68 -18.15
N THR A 111 -18.44 -5.94 -17.87
CA THR A 111 -19.68 -6.48 -17.38
C THR A 111 -19.41 -7.25 -16.07
N VAL A 112 -20.37 -7.33 -15.18
CA VAL A 112 -20.25 -8.06 -13.92
C VAL A 112 -21.10 -9.32 -14.00
N ARG A 113 -20.45 -10.46 -13.79
CA ARG A 113 -21.13 -11.74 -13.68
C ARG A 113 -21.54 -11.98 -12.24
N THR A 114 -22.82 -12.14 -12.00
CA THR A 114 -23.40 -12.46 -10.70
C THR A 114 -24.08 -13.84 -10.73
N GLY A 115 -24.46 -14.38 -9.58
CA GLY A 115 -25.25 -15.61 -9.52
C GLY A 115 -26.64 -15.51 -10.19
N ARG A 116 -27.10 -14.29 -10.54
CA ARG A 116 -28.39 -14.01 -11.20
C ARG A 116 -28.25 -13.68 -12.69
N GLY A 117 -27.04 -13.66 -13.23
CA GLY A 117 -26.78 -13.32 -14.64
C GLY A 117 -25.65 -12.33 -14.80
N THR A 118 -25.54 -11.76 -16.01
CA THR A 118 -24.51 -10.79 -16.38
C THR A 118 -25.17 -9.42 -16.57
N THR A 119 -24.53 -8.36 -16.08
CA THR A 119 -25.01 -6.97 -16.29
C THR A 119 -24.80 -6.54 -17.76
N ASP A 120 -25.45 -5.44 -18.13
CA ASP A 120 -25.09 -4.74 -19.37
C ASP A 120 -23.65 -4.21 -19.29
N TRP A 121 -23.08 -3.93 -20.48
CA TRP A 121 -21.77 -3.34 -20.59
C TRP A 121 -21.78 -1.91 -20.08
N PHE A 122 -20.77 -1.55 -19.29
CA PHE A 122 -20.57 -0.19 -18.80
C PHE A 122 -19.12 0.24 -18.94
N GLN A 123 -18.91 1.53 -19.16
CA GLN A 123 -17.57 2.08 -19.29
C GLN A 123 -16.88 2.25 -17.93
N ILE A 124 -15.57 2.01 -17.92
CA ILE A 124 -14.71 2.19 -16.77
C ILE A 124 -13.93 3.49 -16.96
N GLY A 125 -14.20 4.48 -16.11
CA GLY A 125 -13.61 5.82 -16.23
C GLY A 125 -12.48 6.13 -15.25
N LYS A 126 -12.13 5.22 -14.32
CA LYS A 126 -11.11 5.43 -13.30
C LYS A 126 -10.59 4.11 -12.72
N GLY A 127 -9.47 4.20 -12.01
CA GLY A 127 -8.86 3.09 -11.30
C GLY A 127 -7.98 2.20 -12.17
N VAL A 128 -7.10 1.46 -11.49
CA VAL A 128 -6.30 0.39 -12.10
C VAL A 128 -6.90 -0.93 -11.67
N HIS A 129 -7.29 -1.77 -12.63
CA HIS A 129 -8.12 -2.95 -12.33
C HIS A 129 -7.39 -3.99 -11.51
N GLN A 130 -7.95 -4.37 -10.39
CA GLN A 130 -7.45 -5.49 -9.60
C GLN A 130 -7.51 -6.77 -10.43
N GLY A 131 -6.35 -7.45 -10.55
CA GLY A 131 -6.18 -8.62 -11.42
C GLY A 131 -5.58 -8.33 -12.79
N CYS A 132 -5.44 -7.06 -13.20
CA CYS A 132 -4.70 -6.68 -14.40
C CYS A 132 -3.18 -6.71 -14.13
N ILE A 133 -2.42 -7.18 -15.11
CA ILE A 133 -0.95 -7.32 -15.03
C ILE A 133 -0.25 -5.95 -14.84
N LEU A 134 -0.80 -4.86 -15.39
CA LEU A 134 -0.23 -3.52 -15.32
C LEU A 134 -0.54 -2.80 -13.99
N SER A 135 -1.64 -3.16 -13.34
CA SER A 135 -2.14 -2.44 -12.16
C SER A 135 -1.13 -2.31 -11.03
N PRO A 136 -0.33 -3.34 -10.69
CA PRO A 136 0.71 -3.21 -9.68
C PRO A 136 1.76 -2.15 -10.00
N CYS A 137 2.23 -2.13 -11.26
CA CYS A 137 3.22 -1.13 -11.70
C CYS A 137 2.65 0.29 -11.61
N LEU A 138 1.46 0.49 -12.14
CA LEU A 138 0.81 1.81 -12.19
C LEU A 138 0.47 2.30 -10.78
N PHE A 139 0.00 1.42 -9.91
CA PHE A 139 -0.28 1.77 -8.52
C PHE A 139 0.99 2.16 -7.75
N ASN A 140 2.09 1.42 -7.94
CA ASN A 140 3.36 1.77 -7.32
C ASN A 140 3.85 3.16 -7.73
N LEU A 141 3.67 3.57 -8.98
CA LEU A 141 4.01 4.93 -9.43
C LEU A 141 3.15 6.00 -8.73
N TYR A 142 1.86 5.73 -8.57
CA TYR A 142 0.98 6.59 -7.75
C TYR A 142 1.49 6.75 -6.33
N ALA A 143 1.81 5.65 -5.68
CA ALA A 143 2.28 5.64 -4.30
C ALA A 143 3.62 6.40 -4.14
N VAL A 144 4.52 6.29 -5.11
CA VAL A 144 5.78 7.06 -5.13
C VAL A 144 5.51 8.55 -5.29
N TYR A 145 4.66 8.91 -6.26
CA TYR A 145 4.30 10.31 -6.51
C TYR A 145 3.73 10.99 -5.26
N ILE A 146 2.78 10.34 -4.57
CA ILE A 146 2.20 10.88 -3.34
C ILE A 146 3.30 11.19 -2.33
N ILE A 147 4.21 10.25 -2.08
CA ILE A 147 5.23 10.43 -1.06
C ILE A 147 6.26 11.51 -1.43
N ARG A 148 6.67 11.59 -2.69
CA ARG A 148 7.55 12.68 -3.15
C ARG A 148 6.95 14.05 -2.88
N ASN A 149 5.64 14.20 -3.14
CA ASN A 149 4.96 15.48 -2.93
C ASN A 149 4.71 15.82 -1.44
N THR A 150 4.82 14.85 -0.53
CA THR A 150 4.75 15.15 0.91
C THR A 150 6.03 15.79 1.46
N GLY A 151 7.11 15.81 0.68
CA GLY A 151 8.44 16.30 1.13
C GLY A 151 9.09 15.40 2.19
N LEU A 152 8.65 14.16 2.31
CA LEU A 152 9.18 13.19 3.29
C LEU A 152 10.64 12.83 3.09
N GLU A 153 11.11 12.88 1.84
CA GLU A 153 12.52 12.58 1.51
C GLU A 153 13.44 13.72 1.98
N GLU A 154 12.94 14.95 2.03
CA GLU A 154 13.66 16.14 2.49
C GLU A 154 13.52 16.38 4.00
N ALA A 155 12.45 15.84 4.60
CA ALA A 155 12.21 15.98 6.03
C ALA A 155 13.20 15.11 6.83
N GLN A 156 13.72 15.65 7.93
CA GLN A 156 14.46 14.85 8.93
C GLN A 156 13.55 13.91 9.72
N ALA A 157 12.29 13.78 9.31
CA ALA A 157 11.27 12.92 9.89
C ALA A 157 11.66 11.44 9.74
N GLY A 158 11.40 10.63 10.77
CA GLY A 158 11.67 9.20 10.78
C GLY A 158 12.59 8.76 11.93
N ILE A 159 12.86 7.47 11.92
CA ILE A 159 13.70 6.84 12.96
C ILE A 159 15.13 6.74 12.45
N LYS A 160 16.07 7.29 13.20
CA LYS A 160 17.49 7.19 12.88
C LYS A 160 18.10 5.94 13.48
N ILE A 161 18.35 4.94 12.64
CA ILE A 161 19.02 3.69 13.04
C ILE A 161 20.27 3.50 12.17
N ALA A 162 21.43 3.30 12.80
CA ALA A 162 22.71 3.04 12.14
C ALA A 162 23.02 4.01 10.98
N ARG A 163 22.83 5.32 11.19
CA ARG A 163 23.02 6.43 10.22
C ARG A 163 22.03 6.42 9.04
N ARG A 164 21.00 5.56 9.06
CA ARG A 164 19.92 5.58 8.08
C ARG A 164 18.67 6.17 8.71
N ASN A 165 17.97 7.00 7.96
CA ASN A 165 16.66 7.50 8.34
C ASN A 165 15.60 6.62 7.72
N ILE A 166 14.77 5.99 8.53
CA ILE A 166 13.67 5.13 8.09
C ILE A 166 12.37 5.79 8.53
N ASN A 167 11.60 6.29 7.59
CA ASN A 167 10.36 7.02 7.86
C ASN A 167 9.10 6.30 7.37
N ASN A 168 9.25 5.35 6.45
CA ASN A 168 8.12 4.59 5.94
C ASN A 168 8.52 3.19 5.48
N LEU A 169 7.54 2.27 5.46
CA LEU A 169 7.60 0.97 4.80
C LEU A 169 6.35 0.80 3.96
N LYS A 170 6.49 0.23 2.78
CA LYS A 170 5.37 0.07 1.84
C LYS A 170 5.31 -1.33 1.27
N TYR A 171 4.10 -1.85 1.20
CA TYR A 171 3.78 -3.06 0.47
C TYR A 171 2.48 -2.86 -0.30
N ALA A 172 2.56 -2.48 -1.56
CA ALA A 172 1.44 -2.05 -2.40
C ALA A 172 0.72 -0.84 -1.79
N ASP A 173 -0.56 -0.99 -1.43
CA ASP A 173 -1.40 0.00 -0.76
C ASP A 173 -1.18 0.05 0.76
N ASP A 174 -0.67 -1.02 1.36
CA ASP A 174 -0.30 -1.01 2.77
C ASP A 174 0.92 -0.10 2.99
N THR A 175 0.68 1.05 3.58
CA THR A 175 1.71 2.05 3.89
C THR A 175 1.80 2.25 5.39
N THR A 176 3.01 2.09 5.94
CA THR A 176 3.30 2.35 7.35
C THR A 176 4.28 3.50 7.44
N PHE A 177 3.92 4.54 8.16
CA PHE A 177 4.83 5.62 8.54
C PHE A 177 5.35 5.40 9.95
N MET A 178 6.58 5.86 10.19
CA MET A 178 7.26 5.72 11.47
C MET A 178 7.95 7.01 11.85
N GLU A 179 7.87 7.37 13.15
CA GLU A 179 8.45 8.60 13.67
C GLU A 179 8.85 8.40 15.14
N GLU A 180 9.87 9.12 15.59
CA GLU A 180 10.27 9.20 17.01
C GLU A 180 9.42 10.22 17.78
N SER A 181 8.64 11.04 17.10
CA SER A 181 7.85 12.14 17.68
C SER A 181 6.38 12.10 17.28
N LYS A 182 5.59 12.95 17.94
CA LYS A 182 4.18 13.16 17.59
C LYS A 182 3.95 13.89 16.26
N GLU A 183 5.02 14.27 15.55
CA GLU A 183 4.96 14.90 14.23
C GLU A 183 4.38 13.97 13.16
N LEU A 184 4.29 12.67 13.44
CA LEU A 184 3.61 11.68 12.61
C LEU A 184 2.17 12.11 12.26
N LYS A 185 1.49 12.88 13.13
CA LYS A 185 0.17 13.46 12.81
C LYS A 185 0.23 14.44 11.65
N ILE A 186 1.21 15.33 11.64
CA ILE A 186 1.39 16.32 10.55
C ILE A 186 1.66 15.59 9.24
N LEU A 187 2.48 14.54 9.31
CA LEU A 187 2.78 13.69 8.17
C LEU A 187 1.52 13.00 7.62
N LEU A 188 0.69 12.42 8.47
CA LEU A 188 -0.55 11.77 8.07
C LEU A 188 -1.50 12.76 7.37
N ILE A 189 -1.60 14.00 7.86
CA ILE A 189 -2.40 15.06 7.22
C ILE A 189 -1.85 15.36 5.81
N LYS A 190 -0.55 15.56 5.66
CA LYS A 190 0.08 15.81 4.36
C LYS A 190 -0.15 14.66 3.37
N VAL A 191 0.03 13.40 3.83
CA VAL A 191 -0.21 12.23 2.99
C VAL A 191 -1.65 12.15 2.54
N LYS A 192 -2.61 12.44 3.44
CA LYS A 192 -4.03 12.50 3.11
C LYS A 192 -4.30 13.53 2.02
N GLU A 193 -3.81 14.77 2.18
CA GLU A 193 -3.98 15.85 1.21
C GLU A 193 -3.40 15.51 -0.16
N GLU A 194 -2.17 15.00 -0.22
CA GLU A 194 -1.52 14.61 -1.48
C GLU A 194 -2.21 13.41 -2.14
N SER A 195 -2.71 12.46 -1.35
CA SER A 195 -3.49 11.33 -1.84
C SER A 195 -4.80 11.79 -2.48
N GLU A 196 -5.51 12.71 -1.86
CA GLU A 196 -6.77 13.27 -2.38
C GLU A 196 -6.57 14.04 -3.69
N LYS A 197 -5.46 14.75 -3.85
CA LYS A 197 -5.11 15.43 -5.12
C LYS A 197 -5.03 14.49 -6.30
N VAL A 198 -4.66 13.23 -6.08
CA VAL A 198 -4.57 12.20 -7.14
C VAL A 198 -5.77 11.25 -7.17
N GLY A 199 -6.81 11.52 -6.35
CA GLY A 199 -8.04 10.74 -6.33
C GLY A 199 -8.03 9.54 -5.38
N LEU A 200 -6.98 9.35 -4.57
CA LEU A 200 -6.96 8.33 -3.53
C LEU A 200 -7.48 8.91 -2.21
N LYS A 201 -8.43 8.24 -1.60
CA LYS A 201 -9.01 8.65 -0.32
C LYS A 201 -8.49 7.77 0.81
N CYS A 202 -7.86 8.40 1.83
CA CYS A 202 -7.50 7.73 3.06
C CYS A 202 -8.75 7.33 3.85
N ASN A 203 -8.75 6.13 4.40
CA ASN A 203 -9.79 5.63 5.29
C ASN A 203 -9.38 5.87 6.73
N ILE A 204 -9.78 7.00 7.29
CA ILE A 204 -9.39 7.42 8.65
C ILE A 204 -9.84 6.40 9.71
N GLN A 205 -11.03 5.82 9.58
CA GLN A 205 -11.56 4.83 10.53
C GLN A 205 -10.76 3.53 10.54
N ARG A 206 -10.16 3.14 9.40
CA ARG A 206 -9.31 1.95 9.30
C ARG A 206 -7.83 2.23 9.50
N THR A 207 -7.41 3.47 9.33
CA THR A 207 -6.06 3.92 9.68
C THR A 207 -5.86 3.76 11.18
N LYS A 208 -4.75 3.15 11.59
CA LYS A 208 -4.45 2.85 12.99
C LYS A 208 -3.11 3.42 13.40
N ILE A 209 -3.04 3.84 14.65
CA ILE A 209 -1.80 4.31 15.28
C ILE A 209 -1.41 3.32 16.36
N MET A 210 -0.15 2.92 16.36
CA MET A 210 0.45 2.11 17.41
C MET A 210 1.69 2.83 17.94
N ALA A 211 1.83 2.95 19.24
CA ALA A 211 2.94 3.64 19.86
C ALA A 211 3.49 2.87 21.05
N SER A 212 4.80 3.02 21.31
CA SER A 212 5.46 2.48 22.50
C SER A 212 5.03 3.20 23.79
N ASP A 213 4.63 4.49 23.67
CA ASP A 213 4.14 5.31 24.78
C ASP A 213 2.64 5.59 24.65
N PRO A 214 1.94 5.85 25.77
CA PRO A 214 0.57 6.31 25.74
C PRO A 214 0.43 7.61 24.95
N ILE A 215 -0.42 7.61 23.95
CA ILE A 215 -0.77 8.80 23.17
C ILE A 215 -2.23 9.15 23.31
N THR A 216 -2.51 10.46 23.27
CA THR A 216 -3.88 10.93 23.11
C THR A 216 -4.40 10.61 21.71
N SER A 217 -5.71 10.36 21.59
CA SER A 217 -6.34 10.14 20.27
C SER A 217 -6.08 11.33 19.35
N TRP A 218 -5.80 11.05 18.06
CA TRP A 218 -5.67 12.10 17.05
C TRP A 218 -6.98 12.28 16.32
N GLN A 219 -7.32 13.54 16.07
CA GLN A 219 -8.44 13.91 15.22
C GLN A 219 -7.93 14.51 13.91
N ILE A 220 -8.49 14.04 12.80
CA ILE A 220 -8.23 14.53 11.44
C ILE A 220 -9.58 14.77 10.79
N ASP A 221 -9.86 16.02 10.42
CA ASP A 221 -11.12 16.45 9.82
C ASP A 221 -12.37 16.03 10.64
N GLY A 222 -12.26 16.07 11.97
CA GLY A 222 -13.34 15.67 12.86
C GLY A 222 -13.49 14.16 13.09
N GLU A 223 -12.75 13.33 12.38
CA GLU A 223 -12.70 11.89 12.60
C GLU A 223 -11.54 11.52 13.53
N THR A 224 -11.79 10.60 14.46
CA THR A 224 -10.76 10.11 15.40
C THR A 224 -9.99 8.94 14.78
N VAL A 225 -8.66 9.05 14.74
CA VAL A 225 -7.78 7.93 14.39
C VAL A 225 -7.60 7.05 15.61
N GLU A 226 -7.93 5.78 15.49
CA GLU A 226 -7.88 4.83 16.61
C GLU A 226 -6.44 4.48 16.97
N THR A 227 -6.15 4.50 18.25
CA THR A 227 -4.89 4.01 18.81
C THR A 227 -5.05 2.56 19.25
N VAL A 228 -4.14 1.70 18.83
CA VAL A 228 -4.19 0.26 19.09
C VAL A 228 -2.91 -0.23 19.77
N SER A 229 -3.05 -1.25 20.62
CA SER A 229 -1.90 -1.95 21.23
C SER A 229 -1.31 -3.03 20.34
N ASP A 230 -2.07 -3.48 19.35
CA ASP A 230 -1.64 -4.47 18.34
C ASP A 230 -2.33 -4.23 16.99
N PHE A 231 -1.67 -4.66 15.91
CA PHE A 231 -2.16 -4.54 14.56
C PHE A 231 -1.77 -5.74 13.70
N ILE A 232 -2.65 -6.17 12.79
CA ILE A 232 -2.33 -7.21 11.80
C ILE A 232 -1.71 -6.56 10.57
N PHE A 233 -0.38 -6.54 10.51
CA PHE A 233 0.37 -6.01 9.37
C PHE A 233 0.79 -7.13 8.43
N LEU A 234 0.37 -7.07 7.17
CA LEU A 234 0.69 -8.05 6.11
C LEU A 234 0.47 -9.51 6.56
N GLY A 235 -0.60 -9.74 7.33
CA GLY A 235 -0.95 -11.06 7.84
C GLY A 235 -0.24 -11.49 9.12
N SER A 236 0.66 -10.70 9.70
CA SER A 236 1.31 -10.97 10.98
C SER A 236 0.86 -10.00 12.07
N LYS A 237 0.61 -10.50 13.26
CA LYS A 237 0.28 -9.68 14.42
C LYS A 237 1.54 -9.01 14.96
N ILE A 238 1.52 -7.68 14.98
CA ILE A 238 2.53 -6.81 15.58
C ILE A 238 1.93 -6.18 16.84
N THR A 239 2.66 -6.18 17.92
CA THR A 239 2.25 -5.60 19.23
C THR A 239 3.15 -4.42 19.58
N ALA A 240 2.63 -3.42 20.25
CA ALA A 240 3.37 -2.21 20.61
C ALA A 240 4.58 -2.48 21.51
N ASP A 241 4.50 -3.54 22.33
CA ASP A 241 5.61 -4.03 23.16
C ASP A 241 6.62 -4.90 22.38
N GLY A 242 6.35 -5.21 21.10
CA GLY A 242 7.19 -6.06 20.24
C GLY A 242 7.24 -7.53 20.67
N ASP A 243 6.34 -8.00 21.56
CA ASP A 243 6.27 -9.41 21.93
C ASP A 243 5.72 -10.28 20.79
N CYS A 244 6.46 -11.28 20.40
CA CYS A 244 6.08 -12.22 19.35
C CYS A 244 5.25 -13.41 19.85
N SER A 245 5.08 -13.60 21.17
CA SER A 245 4.41 -14.77 21.76
C SER A 245 2.97 -14.92 21.28
N HIS A 246 2.26 -13.81 21.14
CA HIS A 246 0.88 -13.77 20.63
C HIS A 246 0.79 -14.23 19.18
N GLU A 247 1.73 -13.81 18.33
CA GLU A 247 1.77 -14.22 16.92
C GLU A 247 2.13 -15.70 16.79
N MET A 248 3.09 -16.20 17.57
CA MET A 248 3.45 -17.62 17.58
C MET A 248 2.24 -18.49 17.95
N LYS A 249 1.52 -18.13 19.02
CA LYS A 249 0.29 -18.83 19.42
C LYS A 249 -0.77 -18.80 18.34
N ARG A 250 -0.97 -17.65 17.68
CA ARG A 250 -1.92 -17.48 16.55
C ARG A 250 -1.56 -18.38 15.38
N CYS A 251 -0.30 -18.42 14.97
CA CYS A 251 0.19 -19.26 13.87
C CYS A 251 0.02 -20.76 14.20
N LEU A 252 0.33 -21.18 15.41
CA LEU A 252 0.13 -22.57 15.86
C LEU A 252 -1.36 -22.96 15.82
N LEU A 253 -2.23 -22.06 16.21
CA LEU A 253 -3.69 -22.31 16.19
C LEU A 253 -4.22 -22.45 14.77
N PHE A 254 -3.75 -21.63 13.83
CA PHE A 254 -4.09 -21.76 12.41
C PHE A 254 -3.55 -23.06 11.81
N GLY A 255 -2.32 -23.45 12.13
CA GLY A 255 -1.74 -24.72 11.70
C GLY A 255 -2.55 -25.91 12.19
N ARG A 256 -2.94 -25.93 13.48
CA ARG A 256 -3.81 -26.99 14.03
C ARG A 256 -5.17 -27.05 13.31
N LYS A 257 -5.84 -25.90 13.12
CA LYS A 257 -7.12 -25.84 12.40
C LYS A 257 -7.02 -26.37 10.97
N ALA A 258 -5.94 -26.01 10.26
CA ALA A 258 -5.70 -26.50 8.90
C ALA A 258 -5.55 -28.03 8.86
N MET A 259 -4.79 -28.59 9.81
CA MET A 259 -4.63 -30.06 9.92
C MET A 259 -5.95 -30.74 10.25
N THR A 260 -6.73 -30.23 11.22
CA THR A 260 -8.03 -30.82 11.59
C THR A 260 -9.01 -30.79 10.42
N ASN A 261 -9.01 -29.75 9.59
CA ASN A 261 -9.87 -29.67 8.42
C ASN A 261 -9.47 -30.67 7.31
N LEU A 262 -8.19 -31.05 7.22
CA LEU A 262 -7.73 -32.08 6.28
C LEU A 262 -8.10 -33.49 6.72
N ASP A 263 -8.17 -33.75 8.03
CA ASP A 263 -8.59 -35.06 8.57
C ASP A 263 -10.11 -35.29 8.44
N SER A 264 -10.89 -34.25 8.14
CA SER A 264 -12.35 -34.30 7.99
C SER A 264 -12.83 -34.37 6.54
N THR A 265 -11.93 -34.46 5.57
CA THR A 265 -12.18 -34.65 4.12
C THR A 265 -11.74 -36.02 3.67
#